data_9a949453609c2f9ad24ddb461f9f6144
#
_entry.id   9a949453609c2f9ad24ddb461f9f6144
#
_cell.length_a   1.000
_cell.length_b   1.000
_cell.length_c   1.000
_cell.angle_alpha   90.00
_cell.angle_beta   90.00
_cell.angle_gamma   90.00
#
_symmetry.space_group_name_H-M   'P 1'
#
loop_
_entity.id
_entity.type
_entity.pdbx_description
1 polymer ?
#
loop_
_entity_poly.entity_id
_entity_poly.type
_entity_poly.pdbx_seq_one_letter_code
_entity_poly.pdbx_strand_id
1 'polypeptide(L)'
;MKRKFLFLVSSFLILIALQVESFAYSADPKQFIAEIISEAKEILNSSNSKKIKGERLSEIALKTVDIKGLAYYTLGRKRKEISSEELKKYEKLFKGYFLKSFTSRLTDYSDPKIDVLSAEIVNEKYTIVKTLLLATDKKPEVKIDWRVYTKNPDKPLIRDLIIEGLSLA
;
A
#
# COMPACT_ATOMS: atom_id res chain seq x y z
N MET A 1 41.68 -6.07 35.85
CA MET A 1 41.56 -5.90 34.39
C MET A 1 40.43 -6.74 33.76
N LYS A 2 40.14 -7.99 34.18
CA LYS A 2 39.10 -8.86 33.56
C LYS A 2 37.65 -8.36 33.71
N ARG A 3 37.28 -7.67 34.81
CA ARG A 3 35.92 -7.18 35.04
C ARG A 3 35.52 -5.98 34.14
N LYS A 4 36.49 -5.10 33.81
CA LYS A 4 36.22 -3.93 32.89
C LYS A 4 36.05 -4.36 31.44
N PHE A 5 36.72 -5.45 31.03
CA PHE A 5 36.59 -6.00 29.69
C PHE A 5 35.21 -6.66 29.47
N LEU A 6 34.68 -7.30 30.52
CA LEU A 6 33.33 -7.92 30.44
C LEU A 6 32.20 -6.88 30.26
N PHE A 7 32.33 -5.71 30.91
CA PHE A 7 31.36 -4.62 30.74
C PHE A 7 31.39 -3.98 29.35
N LEU A 8 32.58 -3.87 28.74
CA LEU A 8 32.74 -3.34 27.39
C LEU A 8 32.12 -4.27 26.31
N VAL A 9 32.31 -5.57 26.47
CA VAL A 9 31.72 -6.58 25.56
C VAL A 9 30.20 -6.63 25.70
N SER A 10 29.66 -6.53 26.92
CA SER A 10 28.22 -6.48 27.18
C SER A 10 27.57 -5.23 26.61
N SER A 11 28.25 -4.07 26.69
CA SER A 11 27.76 -2.81 26.13
C SER A 11 27.74 -2.82 24.59
N PHE A 12 28.70 -3.50 23.96
CA PHE A 12 28.75 -3.63 22.49
C PHE A 12 27.71 -4.60 21.95
N LEU A 13 27.38 -5.67 22.70
CA LEU A 13 26.31 -6.61 22.32
C LEU A 13 24.91 -5.99 22.38
N ILE A 14 24.66 -5.03 23.28
CA ILE A 14 23.36 -4.32 23.39
C ILE A 14 23.17 -3.33 22.24
N LEU A 15 24.25 -2.78 21.67
CA LEU A 15 24.17 -1.86 20.54
C LEU A 15 23.77 -2.54 19.21
N ILE A 16 24.02 -3.84 19.06
CA ILE A 16 23.69 -4.62 17.85
C ILE A 16 22.18 -4.99 17.80
N ALA A 17 21.51 -5.01 18.95
CA ALA A 17 20.11 -5.43 19.04
C ALA A 17 19.06 -4.35 18.63
N LEU A 18 19.49 -3.16 18.22
CA LEU A 18 18.61 -2.03 17.89
C LEU A 18 18.53 -1.68 16.40
N GLN A 19 18.98 -2.56 15.52
CA GLN A 19 18.70 -2.43 14.10
C GLN A 19 17.28 -2.97 13.81
N VAL A 20 16.26 -2.21 14.20
CA VAL A 20 14.93 -2.34 13.61
C VAL A 20 15.05 -1.82 12.18
N GLU A 21 15.25 -2.73 11.23
CA GLU A 21 15.11 -2.38 9.83
C GLU A 21 13.67 -1.92 9.61
N SER A 22 13.48 -0.62 9.60
CA SER A 22 12.24 -0.03 9.13
C SER A 22 12.22 -0.24 7.61
N PHE A 23 11.53 -1.27 7.14
CA PHE A 23 11.24 -1.44 5.72
C PHE A 23 10.37 -0.26 5.28
N ALA A 24 11.02 0.79 4.81
CA ALA A 24 10.35 1.88 4.11
C ALA A 24 10.30 1.49 2.62
N TYR A 25 9.12 1.62 2.01
CA TYR A 25 8.99 1.47 0.57
C TYR A 25 9.84 2.51 -0.17
N SER A 26 10.22 2.18 -1.41
CA SER A 26 11.04 3.05 -2.27
C SER A 26 10.38 4.41 -2.51
N ALA A 27 11.20 5.46 -2.58
CA ALA A 27 10.78 6.79 -2.99
C ALA A 27 10.49 6.88 -4.51
N ASP A 28 11.09 6.02 -5.33
CA ASP A 28 10.78 5.90 -6.76
C ASP A 28 9.38 5.30 -6.96
N PRO A 29 8.45 5.96 -7.66
CA PRO A 29 7.07 5.50 -7.79
C PRO A 29 6.93 4.14 -8.48
N LYS A 30 7.78 3.84 -9.46
CA LYS A 30 7.74 2.55 -10.17
C LYS A 30 8.19 1.43 -9.25
N GLN A 31 9.29 1.64 -8.55
CA GLN A 31 9.82 0.70 -7.58
C GLN A 31 8.86 0.53 -6.40
N PHE A 32 8.26 1.62 -5.91
CA PHE A 32 7.23 1.60 -4.87
C PHE A 32 6.07 0.65 -5.20
N ILE A 33 5.52 0.76 -6.42
CA ILE A 33 4.44 -0.14 -6.86
C ILE A 33 4.94 -1.57 -7.06
N ALA A 34 6.16 -1.76 -7.57
CA ALA A 34 6.74 -3.08 -7.73
C ALA A 34 6.91 -3.81 -6.39
N GLU A 35 7.37 -3.12 -5.36
CA GLU A 35 7.52 -3.64 -4.00
C GLU A 35 6.17 -4.04 -3.38
N ILE A 36 5.16 -3.18 -3.51
CA ILE A 36 3.79 -3.47 -3.04
C ILE A 36 3.23 -4.72 -3.73
N ILE A 37 3.38 -4.83 -5.04
CA ILE A 37 2.92 -5.99 -5.81
C ILE A 37 3.65 -7.26 -5.36
N SER A 38 4.97 -7.19 -5.17
CA SER A 38 5.77 -8.32 -4.71
C SER A 38 5.32 -8.81 -3.34
N GLU A 39 5.19 -7.90 -2.36
CA GLU A 39 4.73 -8.22 -1.01
C GLU A 39 3.30 -8.80 -1.00
N ALA A 40 2.39 -8.22 -1.79
CA ALA A 40 1.02 -8.73 -1.92
C ALA A 40 1.00 -10.14 -2.53
N LYS A 41 1.82 -10.42 -3.55
CA LYS A 41 1.96 -11.75 -4.15
C LYS A 41 2.47 -12.78 -3.15
N GLU A 42 3.48 -12.46 -2.36
CA GLU A 42 4.00 -13.35 -1.31
C GLU A 42 2.91 -13.71 -0.30
N ILE A 43 2.10 -12.73 0.12
CA ILE A 43 0.97 -12.97 1.03
C ILE A 43 -0.07 -13.87 0.38
N LEU A 44 -0.44 -13.60 -0.87
CA LEU A 44 -1.47 -14.36 -1.58
C LEU A 44 -1.03 -15.81 -1.86
N ASN A 45 0.25 -16.04 -2.11
CA ASN A 45 0.82 -17.36 -2.38
C ASN A 45 1.16 -18.15 -1.11
N SER A 46 1.11 -17.52 0.07
CA SER A 46 1.37 -18.20 1.33
C SER A 46 0.30 -19.26 1.64
N SER A 47 0.63 -20.22 2.50
CA SER A 47 -0.31 -21.24 3.01
C SER A 47 -1.27 -20.72 4.09
N ASN A 48 -1.20 -19.44 4.43
CA ASN A 48 -2.03 -18.81 5.46
C ASN A 48 -3.53 -18.86 5.11
N SER A 49 -4.37 -18.85 6.14
CA SER A 49 -5.82 -18.73 5.97
C SER A 49 -6.20 -17.42 5.27
N LYS A 50 -7.36 -17.40 4.59
CA LYS A 50 -7.90 -16.21 3.92
C LYS A 50 -7.98 -15.01 4.88
N LYS A 51 -8.32 -15.26 6.15
CA LYS A 51 -8.36 -14.22 7.19
C LYS A 51 -6.97 -13.58 7.42
N ILE A 52 -5.94 -14.40 7.65
CA ILE A 52 -4.57 -13.90 7.88
C ILE A 52 -4.04 -13.16 6.64
N LYS A 53 -4.27 -13.68 5.44
CA LYS A 53 -3.93 -12.98 4.19
C LYS A 53 -4.60 -11.61 4.13
N GLY A 54 -5.89 -11.51 4.45
CA GLY A 54 -6.64 -10.26 4.49
C GLY A 54 -6.09 -9.25 5.51
N GLU A 55 -5.72 -9.71 6.71
CA GLU A 55 -5.09 -8.86 7.74
C GLU A 55 -3.76 -8.29 7.24
N ARG A 56 -2.87 -9.11 6.69
CA ARG A 56 -1.58 -8.66 6.14
C ARG A 56 -1.73 -7.71 4.95
N LEU A 57 -2.66 -7.98 4.03
CA LEU A 57 -2.96 -7.07 2.92
C LEU A 57 -3.52 -5.73 3.42
N SER A 58 -4.30 -5.74 4.53
CA SER A 58 -4.76 -4.50 5.16
C SER A 58 -3.60 -3.67 5.72
N GLU A 59 -2.57 -4.30 6.27
CA GLU A 59 -1.37 -3.61 6.75
C GLU A 59 -0.61 -2.91 5.62
N ILE A 60 -0.46 -3.57 4.46
CA ILE A 60 0.10 -2.93 3.25
C ILE A 60 -0.74 -1.71 2.88
N ALA A 61 -2.06 -1.86 2.75
CA ALA A 61 -2.94 -0.76 2.36
C ALA A 61 -2.86 0.43 3.35
N LEU A 62 -2.77 0.16 4.65
CA LEU A 62 -2.63 1.20 5.67
C LEU A 62 -1.33 2.00 5.57
N LYS A 63 -0.26 1.39 5.06
CA LYS A 63 1.05 2.03 4.88
C LYS A 63 1.15 2.77 3.56
N THR A 64 0.49 2.28 2.51
CA THR A 64 0.75 2.68 1.12
C THR A 64 -0.38 3.44 0.45
N VAL A 65 -1.61 3.40 1.00
CA VAL A 65 -2.78 4.08 0.42
C VAL A 65 -3.19 5.30 1.25
N ASP A 66 -3.45 6.43 0.61
CA ASP A 66 -4.05 7.61 1.24
C ASP A 66 -5.57 7.41 1.43
N ILE A 67 -5.94 6.49 2.33
CA ILE A 67 -7.34 6.13 2.60
C ILE A 67 -8.16 7.35 3.03
N LYS A 68 -7.55 8.29 3.78
CA LYS A 68 -8.21 9.53 4.19
C LYS A 68 -8.45 10.45 2.99
N GLY A 69 -7.47 10.60 2.12
CA GLY A 69 -7.61 11.37 0.88
C GLY A 69 -8.70 10.78 -0.02
N LEU A 70 -8.77 9.45 -0.15
CA LEU A 70 -9.84 8.76 -0.88
C LEU A 70 -11.21 9.03 -0.25
N ALA A 71 -11.35 8.92 1.08
CA ALA A 71 -12.59 9.24 1.79
C ALA A 71 -13.06 10.67 1.50
N TYR A 72 -12.16 11.63 1.50
CA TYR A 72 -12.49 13.03 1.21
C TYR A 72 -12.85 13.27 -0.25
N TYR A 73 -12.22 12.53 -1.15
CA TYR A 73 -12.55 12.61 -2.57
C TYR A 73 -13.96 12.09 -2.84
N THR A 74 -14.34 10.94 -2.27
CA THR A 74 -15.68 10.35 -2.44
C THR A 74 -16.79 11.23 -1.84
N LEU A 75 -16.54 12.00 -0.77
CA LEU A 75 -17.47 12.99 -0.25
C LEU A 75 -17.66 14.20 -1.18
N GLY A 76 -16.66 14.52 -1.98
CA GLY A 76 -16.70 15.67 -2.88
C GLY A 76 -17.00 16.97 -2.13
N ARG A 77 -18.01 17.72 -2.58
CA ARG A 77 -18.41 19.00 -1.96
C ARG A 77 -19.01 18.81 -0.57
N LYS A 78 -19.69 17.70 -0.32
CA LYS A 78 -20.35 17.39 0.95
C LYS A 78 -19.43 17.50 2.17
N ARG A 79 -18.12 17.25 2.00
CA ARG A 79 -17.14 17.40 3.08
C ARG A 79 -17.07 18.82 3.69
N LYS A 80 -17.56 19.84 2.96
CA LYS A 80 -17.59 21.24 3.42
C LYS A 80 -18.90 21.60 4.14
N GLU A 81 -19.91 20.75 4.02
CA GLU A 81 -21.27 20.95 4.52
C GLU A 81 -21.52 20.19 5.84
N ILE A 82 -20.74 19.13 6.10
CA ILE A 82 -20.87 18.30 7.30
C ILE A 82 -19.98 18.80 8.43
N SER A 83 -20.38 18.51 9.67
CA SER A 83 -19.60 18.84 10.86
C SER A 83 -18.28 18.06 10.92
N SER A 84 -17.35 18.56 11.73
CA SER A 84 -16.08 17.86 11.97
C SER A 84 -16.26 16.49 12.64
N GLU A 85 -17.31 16.32 13.41
CA GLU A 85 -17.65 15.05 14.07
C GLU A 85 -18.17 14.03 13.05
N GLU A 86 -19.11 14.43 12.20
CA GLU A 86 -19.61 13.60 11.11
C GLU A 86 -18.49 13.20 10.14
N LEU A 87 -17.59 14.13 9.84
CA LEU A 87 -16.43 13.86 8.99
C LEU A 87 -15.52 12.78 9.60
N LYS A 88 -15.21 12.86 10.89
CA LYS A 88 -14.44 11.83 11.62
C LYS A 88 -15.15 10.48 11.62
N LYS A 89 -16.47 10.47 11.82
CA LYS A 89 -17.28 9.25 11.75
C LYS A 89 -17.23 8.63 10.37
N TYR A 90 -17.35 9.46 9.33
CA TYR A 90 -17.25 9.02 7.95
C TYR A 90 -15.88 8.42 7.64
N GLU A 91 -14.78 9.11 8.01
CA GLU A 91 -13.41 8.60 7.82
C GLU A 91 -13.25 7.18 8.42
N LYS A 92 -13.74 6.99 9.65
CA LYS A 92 -13.66 5.68 10.33
C LYS A 92 -14.45 4.60 9.59
N LEU A 93 -15.67 4.91 9.17
CA LEU A 93 -16.53 3.97 8.44
C LEU A 93 -15.97 3.66 7.06
N PHE A 94 -15.52 4.68 6.33
CA PHE A 94 -14.89 4.52 5.02
C PHE A 94 -13.64 3.66 5.09
N LYS A 95 -12.76 3.89 6.05
CA LYS A 95 -11.56 3.06 6.26
C LYS A 95 -11.92 1.59 6.45
N GLY A 96 -12.90 1.29 7.31
CA GLY A 96 -13.35 -0.09 7.54
C GLY A 96 -13.95 -0.74 6.29
N TYR A 97 -14.80 0.00 5.58
CA TYR A 97 -15.38 -0.45 4.30
C TYR A 97 -14.32 -0.69 3.23
N PHE A 98 -13.41 0.27 3.05
CA PHE A 98 -12.32 0.18 2.07
C PHE A 98 -11.47 -1.06 2.31
N LEU A 99 -10.95 -1.24 3.54
CA LEU A 99 -10.09 -2.37 3.86
C LEU A 99 -10.80 -3.71 3.66
N LYS A 100 -12.05 -3.82 4.10
CA LYS A 100 -12.86 -5.04 3.91
C LYS A 100 -13.08 -5.36 2.44
N SER A 101 -13.48 -4.37 1.64
CA SER A 101 -13.74 -4.55 0.20
C SER A 101 -12.47 -4.89 -0.57
N PHE A 102 -11.37 -4.19 -0.27
CA PHE A 102 -10.06 -4.40 -0.88
C PHE A 102 -9.54 -5.80 -0.62
N THR A 103 -9.48 -6.21 0.65
CA THR A 103 -8.92 -7.52 1.01
C THR A 103 -9.79 -8.68 0.55
N SER A 104 -11.13 -8.54 0.62
CA SER A 104 -12.04 -9.56 0.13
C SER A 104 -11.83 -9.87 -1.35
N ARG A 105 -11.63 -8.84 -2.18
CA ARG A 105 -11.40 -8.99 -3.61
C ARG A 105 -10.02 -9.59 -3.92
N LEU A 106 -8.98 -9.14 -3.23
CA LEU A 106 -7.62 -9.62 -3.46
C LEU A 106 -7.42 -11.06 -3.03
N THR A 107 -8.00 -11.48 -1.90
CA THR A 107 -7.85 -12.85 -1.39
C THR A 107 -8.55 -13.90 -2.24
N ASP A 108 -9.32 -13.51 -3.26
CA ASP A 108 -9.90 -14.42 -4.27
C ASP A 108 -8.94 -14.72 -5.44
N TYR A 109 -7.80 -14.03 -5.49
CA TYR A 109 -6.73 -14.32 -6.46
C TYR A 109 -5.71 -15.28 -5.85
N SER A 110 -5.29 -16.27 -6.64
CA SER A 110 -4.14 -17.12 -6.38
C SER A 110 -3.11 -16.85 -7.47
N ASP A 111 -1.87 -16.55 -7.07
CA ASP A 111 -0.74 -16.30 -7.96
C ASP A 111 -1.00 -15.27 -9.10
N PRO A 112 -1.41 -14.03 -8.76
CA PRO A 112 -1.59 -13.00 -9.78
C PRO A 112 -0.26 -12.64 -10.43
N LYS A 113 -0.20 -12.65 -11.76
CA LYS A 113 0.98 -12.23 -12.52
C LYS A 113 0.75 -10.79 -12.98
N ILE A 114 1.52 -9.86 -12.42
CA ILE A 114 1.39 -8.43 -12.69
C ILE A 114 2.75 -7.91 -13.15
N ASP A 115 2.78 -7.31 -14.34
CA ASP A 115 3.96 -6.65 -14.90
C ASP A 115 3.89 -5.15 -14.65
N VAL A 116 4.99 -4.58 -14.13
CA VAL A 116 5.14 -3.13 -13.96
C VAL A 116 5.80 -2.55 -15.20
N LEU A 117 5.02 -1.86 -16.03
CA LEU A 117 5.43 -1.43 -17.37
C LEU A 117 6.22 -0.12 -17.32
N SER A 118 5.57 0.98 -16.92
CA SER A 118 6.15 2.32 -16.96
C SER A 118 5.68 3.18 -15.80
N ALA A 119 6.38 4.31 -15.60
CA ALA A 119 5.94 5.39 -14.73
C ALA A 119 5.97 6.70 -15.53
N GLU A 120 4.89 7.49 -15.45
CA GLU A 120 4.72 8.75 -16.16
C GLU A 120 4.40 9.87 -15.18
N ILE A 121 5.23 10.91 -15.14
CA ILE A 121 4.98 12.09 -14.31
C ILE A 121 3.84 12.88 -14.94
N VAL A 122 2.72 13.00 -14.23
CA VAL A 122 1.56 13.78 -14.67
C VAL A 122 1.74 15.26 -14.32
N ASN A 123 2.24 15.53 -13.12
CA ASN A 123 2.58 16.88 -12.63
C ASN A 123 3.45 16.76 -11.37
N GLU A 124 3.77 17.90 -10.75
CA GLU A 124 4.61 17.98 -9.53
C GLU A 124 4.11 17.14 -8.33
N LYS A 125 2.86 16.67 -8.36
CA LYS A 125 2.24 15.97 -7.23
C LYS A 125 1.93 14.51 -7.53
N TYR A 126 1.88 14.12 -8.80
CA TYR A 126 1.38 12.81 -9.20
C TYR A 126 2.20 12.17 -10.30
N THR A 127 2.45 10.89 -10.11
CA THR A 127 2.98 9.97 -11.12
C THR A 127 1.96 8.85 -11.33
N ILE A 128 1.73 8.47 -12.58
CA ILE A 128 0.96 7.27 -12.94
C ILE A 128 1.95 6.14 -13.20
N VAL A 129 1.81 5.05 -12.44
CA VAL A 129 2.52 3.80 -12.71
C VAL A 129 1.57 2.85 -13.41
N LYS A 130 1.95 2.42 -14.60
CA LYS A 130 1.15 1.51 -15.44
C LYS A 130 1.55 0.07 -15.19
N THR A 131 0.56 -0.78 -14.96
CA THR A 131 0.77 -2.22 -14.78
C THR A 131 -0.23 -3.02 -15.60
N LEU A 132 0.13 -4.27 -15.88
CA LEU A 132 -0.71 -5.22 -16.59
C LEU A 132 -0.87 -6.49 -15.75
N LEU A 133 -2.08 -6.76 -15.31
CA LEU A 133 -2.45 -8.07 -14.78
C LEU A 133 -2.62 -9.02 -15.96
N LEU A 134 -1.77 -10.03 -16.06
CA LEU A 134 -1.76 -10.94 -17.19
C LEU A 134 -3.02 -11.81 -17.22
N ALA A 135 -3.42 -12.16 -18.45
CA ALA A 135 -4.53 -13.07 -18.67
C ALA A 135 -4.27 -14.45 -18.05
N THR A 136 -5.36 -15.11 -17.67
CA THR A 136 -5.37 -16.53 -17.28
C THR A 136 -6.37 -17.28 -18.16
N ASP A 137 -6.39 -18.60 -18.10
CA ASP A 137 -7.35 -19.41 -18.85
C ASP A 137 -8.83 -19.01 -18.58
N LYS A 138 -9.10 -18.32 -17.49
CA LYS A 138 -10.46 -17.95 -17.03
C LYS A 138 -10.77 -16.47 -17.08
N LYS A 139 -9.75 -15.60 -17.21
CA LYS A 139 -9.91 -14.14 -17.12
C LYS A 139 -9.00 -13.46 -18.16
N PRO A 140 -9.48 -12.41 -18.83
CA PRO A 140 -8.66 -11.60 -19.73
C PRO A 140 -7.59 -10.83 -18.93
N GLU A 141 -6.62 -10.27 -19.65
CA GLU A 141 -5.70 -9.28 -19.08
C GLU A 141 -6.43 -8.03 -18.62
N VAL A 142 -5.87 -7.33 -17.62
CA VAL A 142 -6.45 -6.11 -17.07
C VAL A 142 -5.37 -5.05 -16.91
N LYS A 143 -5.59 -3.88 -17.50
CA LYS A 143 -4.73 -2.71 -17.31
C LYS A 143 -5.07 -2.04 -15.98
N ILE A 144 -4.05 -1.81 -15.16
CA ILE A 144 -4.19 -1.15 -13.87
C ILE A 144 -3.18 -0.02 -13.79
N ASP A 145 -3.68 1.21 -13.74
CA ASP A 145 -2.87 2.40 -13.56
C ASP A 145 -2.98 2.87 -12.10
N TRP A 146 -1.84 3.09 -11.48
CA TRP A 146 -1.72 3.50 -10.10
C TRP A 146 -1.40 4.99 -10.04
N ARG A 147 -2.32 5.81 -9.52
CA ARG A 147 -2.05 7.23 -9.29
C ARG A 147 -1.33 7.39 -7.96
N VAL A 148 -0.04 7.61 -8.03
CA VAL A 148 0.84 7.78 -6.87
C VAL A 148 1.03 9.26 -6.58
N TYR A 149 0.79 9.67 -5.33
CA TYR A 149 1.09 11.00 -4.85
C TYR A 149 2.55 11.10 -4.43
N THR A 150 3.30 11.96 -5.10
CA THR A 150 4.76 12.07 -5.03
C THR A 150 5.25 13.43 -4.53
N LYS A 151 4.35 14.30 -4.06
CA LYS A 151 4.74 15.61 -3.50
C LYS A 151 5.67 15.48 -2.30
N ASN A 152 5.53 14.42 -1.50
CA ASN A 152 6.51 14.02 -0.49
C ASN A 152 7.28 12.82 -1.03
N PRO A 153 8.49 13.01 -1.57
CA PRO A 153 9.26 11.91 -2.19
C PRO A 153 9.62 10.81 -1.20
N ASP A 154 9.83 11.14 0.08
CA ASP A 154 10.18 10.15 1.10
C ASP A 154 9.01 9.26 1.51
N LYS A 155 7.79 9.62 1.11
CA LYS A 155 6.57 8.88 1.48
C LYS A 155 5.53 8.94 0.35
N PRO A 156 5.74 8.22 -0.75
CA PRO A 156 4.74 8.11 -1.79
C PRO A 156 3.48 7.40 -1.26
N LEU A 157 2.31 7.78 -1.76
CA LEU A 157 1.03 7.19 -1.37
C LEU A 157 0.15 6.96 -2.61
N ILE A 158 -0.50 5.81 -2.69
CA ILE A 158 -1.51 5.54 -3.71
C ILE A 158 -2.76 6.37 -3.39
N ARG A 159 -3.24 7.15 -4.36
CA ARG A 159 -4.46 7.96 -4.25
C ARG A 159 -5.58 7.55 -5.18
N ASP A 160 -5.31 6.68 -6.13
CA ASP A 160 -6.32 6.14 -7.03
C ASP A 160 -5.81 4.89 -7.73
N LEU A 161 -6.74 4.03 -8.11
CA LEU A 161 -6.54 2.93 -9.04
C LEU A 161 -7.46 3.16 -10.24
N ILE A 162 -6.89 3.15 -11.43
CA ILE A 162 -7.62 3.29 -12.68
C ILE A 162 -7.57 1.93 -13.37
N ILE A 163 -8.71 1.25 -13.42
CA ILE A 163 -8.83 -0.10 -13.99
C ILE A 163 -9.55 0.01 -15.32
N GLU A 164 -8.89 -0.42 -16.40
CA GLU A 164 -9.43 -0.30 -17.77
C GLU A 164 -9.92 1.12 -18.10
N GLY A 165 -9.20 2.14 -17.61
CA GLY A 165 -9.53 3.55 -17.81
C GLY A 165 -10.58 4.12 -16.84
N LEU A 166 -11.15 3.32 -15.93
CA LEU A 166 -12.13 3.75 -14.93
C LEU A 166 -11.45 3.97 -13.57
N SER A 167 -11.50 5.20 -13.07
CA SER A 167 -11.04 5.55 -11.72
C SER A 167 -11.94 4.91 -10.67
N LEU A 168 -11.33 4.36 -9.61
CA LEU A 168 -12.03 3.81 -8.46
C LEU A 168 -12.25 4.82 -7.33
N ALA A 169 -11.71 6.05 -7.47
CA ALA A 169 -11.86 7.13 -6.51
C ALA A 169 -12.98 8.12 -6.88
#